data_1c8e1853645af35c2af78fcf3f35ccbd
#
_entry.id   1c8e1853645af35c2af78fcf3f35ccbd
#
_cell.length_a   1.000
_cell.length_b   1.000
_cell.length_c   1.000
_cell.angle_alpha   90.00
_cell.angle_beta   90.00
_cell.angle_gamma   90.00
#
_symmetry.space_group_name_H-M   'P 1'
#
loop_
_entity.id
_entity.type
_entity.pdbx_description
1 polymer ?
#
loop_
_entity_poly.entity_id
_entity_poly.type
_entity_poly.pdbx_seq_one_letter_code
_entity_poly.pdbx_strand_id
1 'polypeptide(L)'
;MPDTHAALIALLDEQPAQLRGRIATYDPERSGLGLLLHSQDAQANPIVFWQLARGMGQLGLEQHATSSDMLDRVAAGKLVLAYNVLGSYASKRAQRDPVLGVIWPQDYTLVLSRVAFITRGARHPAAARLWLDHLLSTRGQALLAGHLGLLLGGVDGLAHQPDSTGAQRQLGQRPR
;
A
#
# COMPACT_ATOMS: atom_id res chain seq x y z
N MET A 1 -3.11 -8.25 -17.47
CA MET A 1 -2.51 -7.36 -16.46
C MET A 1 -1.71 -8.24 -15.51
N PRO A 2 -0.50 -7.84 -15.11
CA PRO A 2 0.32 -8.62 -14.19
C PRO A 2 -0.35 -8.66 -12.82
N ASP A 3 -0.57 -9.84 -12.28
CA ASP A 3 -1.17 -10.08 -10.96
C ASP A 3 -0.19 -10.62 -9.92
N THR A 4 1.10 -10.67 -10.28
CA THR A 4 2.22 -11.00 -9.41
C THR A 4 3.39 -10.07 -9.70
N HIS A 5 4.32 -9.94 -8.74
CA HIS A 5 5.55 -9.18 -8.96
C HIS A 5 6.43 -9.81 -10.05
N ALA A 6 6.45 -11.14 -10.13
CA ALA A 6 7.17 -11.84 -11.21
C ALA A 6 6.58 -11.52 -12.58
N ALA A 7 5.25 -11.49 -12.71
CA ALA A 7 4.58 -11.11 -13.95
C ALA A 7 4.82 -9.63 -14.30
N LEU A 8 4.92 -8.76 -13.29
CA LEU A 8 5.28 -7.36 -13.51
C LEU A 8 6.73 -7.22 -14.03
N ILE A 9 7.69 -7.95 -13.47
CA ILE A 9 9.08 -7.99 -13.96
C ILE A 9 9.10 -8.42 -15.44
N ALA A 10 8.41 -9.50 -15.77
CA ALA A 10 8.33 -9.97 -17.15
C ALA A 10 7.72 -8.90 -18.09
N LEU A 11 6.67 -8.20 -17.64
CA LEU A 11 6.05 -7.12 -18.42
C LEU A 11 7.02 -5.95 -18.69
N LEU A 12 7.85 -5.59 -17.72
CA LEU A 12 8.87 -4.53 -17.89
C LEU A 12 9.87 -4.88 -19.00
N ASP A 13 10.23 -6.15 -19.11
CA ASP A 13 11.17 -6.66 -20.12
C ASP A 13 10.53 -6.85 -21.49
N GLU A 14 9.26 -7.30 -21.54
CA GLU A 14 8.56 -7.62 -22.78
C GLU A 14 7.99 -6.38 -23.50
N GLN A 15 7.59 -5.34 -22.74
CA GLN A 15 6.91 -4.17 -23.29
C GLN A 15 7.54 -2.83 -22.92
N PRO A 16 8.87 -2.68 -23.05
CA PRO A 16 9.56 -1.48 -22.60
C PRO A 16 9.09 -0.20 -23.31
N ALA A 17 8.74 -0.28 -24.57
CA ALA A 17 8.30 0.88 -25.36
C ALA A 17 6.99 1.48 -24.88
N GLN A 18 6.07 0.66 -24.37
CA GLN A 18 4.78 1.10 -23.85
C GLN A 18 4.86 1.67 -22.45
N LEU A 19 5.86 1.26 -21.68
CA LEU A 19 6.03 1.56 -20.26
C LEU A 19 7.03 2.71 -20.02
N ARG A 20 7.89 3.03 -20.98
CA ARG A 20 8.94 4.05 -20.81
C ARG A 20 8.36 5.42 -20.48
N GLY A 21 8.80 5.98 -19.33
CA GLY A 21 8.34 7.27 -18.81
C GLY A 21 6.86 7.26 -18.38
N ARG A 22 6.27 6.09 -18.19
CA ARG A 22 4.84 5.96 -17.86
C ARG A 22 4.57 5.09 -16.62
N ILE A 23 5.60 4.89 -15.81
CA ILE A 23 5.52 4.17 -14.53
C ILE A 23 5.85 5.16 -13.42
N ALA A 24 5.12 5.11 -12.32
CA ALA A 24 5.43 5.90 -11.13
C ALA A 24 5.48 5.05 -9.86
N THR A 25 6.25 5.56 -8.89
CA THR A 25 6.22 5.10 -7.50
C THR A 25 6.45 6.29 -6.56
N TYR A 26 6.49 6.03 -5.25
CA TYR A 26 6.85 7.07 -4.31
C TYR A 26 8.31 7.50 -4.43
N ASP A 27 8.54 8.78 -4.20
CA ASP A 27 9.85 9.35 -3.96
C ASP A 27 10.27 9.08 -2.49
N PRO A 28 11.28 8.26 -2.24
CA PRO A 28 11.69 7.92 -0.87
C PRO A 28 12.30 9.11 -0.09
N GLU A 29 12.78 10.14 -0.79
CA GLU A 29 13.32 11.34 -0.14
C GLU A 29 12.23 12.30 0.30
N ARG A 30 11.11 12.35 -0.44
CA ARG A 30 10.01 13.29 -0.24
C ARG A 30 8.78 12.67 0.41
N SER A 31 8.71 11.35 0.48
CA SER A 31 7.59 10.60 1.04
C SER A 31 8.07 9.64 2.14
N GLY A 32 7.80 9.98 3.40
CA GLY A 32 8.09 9.06 4.51
C GLY A 32 7.33 7.73 4.40
N LEU A 33 6.13 7.74 3.83
CA LEU A 33 5.40 6.52 3.50
C LEU A 33 6.11 5.72 2.41
N GLY A 34 6.58 6.39 1.37
CA GLY A 34 7.35 5.77 0.29
C GLY A 34 8.63 5.12 0.81
N LEU A 35 9.38 5.84 1.63
CA LEU A 35 10.59 5.29 2.28
C LEU A 35 10.26 4.05 3.11
N LEU A 36 9.19 4.09 3.90
CA LEU A 36 8.76 2.94 4.72
C LEU A 36 8.42 1.73 3.85
N LEU A 37 7.58 1.90 2.83
CA LEU A 37 7.16 0.82 1.94
C LEU A 37 8.34 0.21 1.18
N HIS A 38 9.20 1.05 0.60
CA HIS A 38 10.40 0.58 -0.11
C HIS A 38 11.37 -0.16 0.82
N SER A 39 11.57 0.35 2.04
CA SER A 39 12.45 -0.28 3.03
C SER A 39 11.92 -1.65 3.47
N GLN A 40 10.62 -1.76 3.72
CA GLN A 40 9.98 -3.02 4.11
C GLN A 40 10.03 -4.03 2.97
N ASP A 41 9.75 -3.61 1.74
CA ASP A 41 9.81 -4.47 0.56
C ASP A 41 11.25 -4.96 0.31
N ALA A 42 12.22 -4.07 0.37
CA ALA A 42 13.64 -4.40 0.22
C ALA A 42 14.15 -5.39 1.29
N GLN A 43 13.60 -5.33 2.51
CA GLN A 43 13.94 -6.27 3.58
C GLN A 43 13.26 -7.61 3.44
N ALA A 44 11.96 -7.61 3.11
CA ALA A 44 11.16 -8.82 3.03
C ALA A 44 11.42 -9.62 1.73
N ASN A 45 11.61 -8.90 0.61
CA ASN A 45 11.70 -9.48 -0.73
C ASN A 45 12.87 -8.86 -1.54
N PRO A 46 14.12 -8.93 -1.06
CA PRO A 46 15.23 -8.16 -1.62
C PRO A 46 15.48 -8.43 -3.11
N ILE A 47 15.37 -9.66 -3.55
CA ILE A 47 15.61 -10.02 -4.96
C ILE A 47 14.56 -9.36 -5.86
N VAL A 48 13.30 -9.55 -5.55
CA VAL A 48 12.16 -9.01 -6.31
C VAL A 48 12.18 -7.48 -6.30
N PHE A 49 12.39 -6.88 -5.12
CA PHE A 49 12.46 -5.43 -4.97
C PHE A 49 13.51 -4.82 -5.87
N TRP A 50 14.75 -5.34 -5.85
CA TRP A 50 15.84 -4.77 -6.65
C TRP A 50 15.69 -5.04 -8.15
N GLN A 51 15.07 -6.15 -8.54
CA GLN A 51 14.72 -6.40 -9.94
C GLN A 51 13.71 -5.37 -10.45
N LEU A 52 12.63 -5.13 -9.70
CA LEU A 52 11.62 -4.12 -10.03
C LEU A 52 12.20 -2.72 -10.04
N ALA A 53 12.95 -2.32 -9.01
CA ALA A 53 13.56 -1.00 -8.93
C ALA A 53 14.48 -0.73 -10.11
N ARG A 54 15.30 -1.72 -10.50
CA ARG A 54 16.18 -1.62 -11.67
C ARG A 54 15.38 -1.54 -12.97
N GLY A 55 14.43 -2.47 -13.18
CA GLY A 55 13.63 -2.52 -14.41
C GLY A 55 12.81 -1.23 -14.61
N MET A 56 12.12 -0.76 -13.58
CA MET A 56 11.37 0.49 -13.64
C MET A 56 12.30 1.70 -13.83
N GLY A 57 13.46 1.73 -13.15
CA GLY A 57 14.45 2.80 -13.29
C GLY A 57 15.00 2.93 -14.71
N GLN A 58 15.30 1.80 -15.37
CA GLN A 58 15.76 1.77 -16.76
C GLN A 58 14.70 2.28 -17.75
N LEU A 59 13.45 2.20 -17.36
CA LEU A 59 12.32 2.70 -18.14
C LEU A 59 11.94 4.16 -17.84
N GLY A 60 12.74 4.87 -17.03
CA GLY A 60 12.47 6.26 -16.70
C GLY A 60 11.33 6.42 -15.70
N LEU A 61 11.41 5.68 -14.59
CA LEU A 61 10.46 5.74 -13.48
C LEU A 61 10.25 7.19 -12.99
N GLU A 62 9.00 7.63 -12.90
CA GLU A 62 8.65 8.88 -12.25
C GLU A 62 8.47 8.67 -10.74
N GLN A 63 8.94 9.62 -9.94
CA GLN A 63 8.83 9.58 -8.48
C GLN A 63 7.93 10.69 -7.96
N HIS A 64 6.98 10.34 -7.08
CA HIS A 64 5.97 11.25 -6.55
C HIS A 64 5.89 11.21 -5.02
N ALA A 65 5.60 12.36 -4.41
CA ALA A 65 5.47 12.46 -2.96
C ALA A 65 4.16 11.84 -2.43
N THR A 66 3.12 11.75 -3.25
CA THR A 66 1.77 11.36 -2.80
C THR A 66 1.10 10.31 -3.70
N SER A 67 0.22 9.49 -3.10
CA SER A 67 -0.67 8.60 -3.86
C SER A 67 -1.56 9.35 -4.83
N SER A 68 -2.04 10.53 -4.42
CA SER A 68 -2.99 11.33 -5.20
C SER A 68 -2.38 11.74 -6.53
N ASP A 69 -1.15 12.25 -6.51
CA ASP A 69 -0.45 12.68 -7.73
C ASP A 69 -0.29 11.52 -8.72
N MET A 70 0.09 10.34 -8.21
CA MET A 70 0.23 9.15 -9.06
C MET A 70 -1.11 8.74 -9.66
N LEU A 71 -2.16 8.65 -8.84
CA LEU A 71 -3.50 8.25 -9.29
C LEU A 71 -4.11 9.25 -10.29
N ASP A 72 -3.92 10.56 -10.08
CA ASP A 72 -4.39 11.59 -11.01
C ASP A 72 -3.69 11.49 -12.37
N ARG A 73 -2.40 11.16 -12.39
CA ARG A 73 -1.65 10.97 -13.64
C ARG A 73 -2.04 9.68 -14.37
N VAL A 74 -2.34 8.60 -13.65
CA VAL A 74 -2.88 7.37 -14.25
C VAL A 74 -4.27 7.63 -14.83
N ALA A 75 -5.15 8.31 -14.07
CA ALA A 75 -6.49 8.65 -14.55
C ALA A 75 -6.47 9.56 -15.79
N ALA A 76 -5.49 10.46 -15.87
CA ALA A 76 -5.27 11.33 -17.04
C ALA A 76 -4.57 10.62 -18.23
N GLY A 77 -4.25 9.34 -18.13
CA GLY A 77 -3.56 8.57 -19.16
C GLY A 77 -2.08 8.93 -19.37
N LYS A 78 -1.52 9.79 -18.50
CA LYS A 78 -0.09 10.16 -18.52
C LYS A 78 0.79 9.01 -18.05
N LEU A 79 0.32 8.25 -17.07
CA LEU A 79 0.95 7.02 -16.59
C LEU A 79 0.10 5.81 -16.95
N VAL A 80 0.74 4.67 -17.08
CA VAL A 80 0.08 3.37 -17.25
C VAL A 80 0.01 2.61 -15.93
N LEU A 81 1.04 2.81 -15.09
CA LEU A 81 1.20 2.06 -13.86
C LEU A 81 1.68 2.98 -12.73
N ALA A 82 1.04 2.89 -11.59
CA ALA A 82 1.55 3.41 -10.31
C ALA A 82 1.83 2.23 -9.39
N TYR A 83 3.10 2.03 -9.06
CA TYR A 83 3.56 0.89 -8.25
C TYR A 83 3.57 1.25 -6.76
N ASN A 84 3.18 0.29 -5.94
CA ASN A 84 3.23 0.36 -4.47
C ASN A 84 2.38 1.49 -3.86
N VAL A 85 1.29 1.88 -4.55
CA VAL A 85 0.36 2.90 -4.06
C VAL A 85 -0.41 2.37 -2.86
N LEU A 86 -0.73 3.23 -1.90
CA LEU A 86 -1.55 2.87 -0.74
C LEU A 86 -2.93 2.38 -1.20
N GLY A 87 -3.17 1.07 -1.00
CA GLY A 87 -4.32 0.36 -1.58
C GLY A 87 -5.68 0.93 -1.19
N SER A 88 -5.84 1.44 0.05
CA SER A 88 -7.09 2.08 0.49
C SER A 88 -7.42 3.34 -0.34
N TYR A 89 -6.42 4.12 -0.72
CA TYR A 89 -6.60 5.30 -1.58
C TYR A 89 -6.91 4.89 -3.02
N ALA A 90 -6.16 3.92 -3.55
CA ALA A 90 -6.38 3.42 -4.91
C ALA A 90 -7.78 2.83 -5.07
N SER A 91 -8.22 1.96 -4.15
CA SER A 91 -9.55 1.35 -4.18
C SER A 91 -10.68 2.38 -4.10
N LYS A 92 -10.55 3.35 -3.20
CA LYS A 92 -11.56 4.40 -3.07
C LYS A 92 -11.64 5.30 -4.31
N ARG A 93 -10.50 5.59 -4.94
CA ARG A 93 -10.46 6.36 -6.18
C ARG A 93 -11.06 5.56 -7.33
N ALA A 94 -10.73 4.28 -7.48
CA ALA A 94 -11.26 3.40 -8.52
C ALA A 94 -12.79 3.22 -8.46
N GLN A 95 -13.39 3.29 -7.26
CA GLN A 95 -14.86 3.28 -7.12
C GLN A 95 -15.54 4.50 -7.78
N ARG A 96 -14.83 5.63 -7.89
CA ARG A 96 -15.34 6.89 -8.43
C ARG A 96 -14.88 7.15 -9.85
N ASP A 97 -13.80 6.50 -10.25
CA ASP A 97 -13.14 6.71 -11.53
C ASP A 97 -12.89 5.34 -12.19
N PRO A 98 -13.79 4.91 -13.10
CA PRO A 98 -13.74 3.57 -13.70
C PRO A 98 -12.56 3.37 -14.65
N VAL A 99 -11.80 4.42 -14.96
CA VAL A 99 -10.56 4.31 -15.77
C VAL A 99 -9.45 3.65 -14.93
N LEU A 100 -9.52 3.73 -13.59
CA LEU A 100 -8.53 3.17 -12.70
C LEU A 100 -8.84 1.70 -12.36
N GLY A 101 -7.90 0.81 -12.64
CA GLY A 101 -7.87 -0.55 -12.12
C GLY A 101 -6.93 -0.67 -10.92
N VAL A 102 -7.30 -1.47 -9.94
CA VAL A 102 -6.42 -1.81 -8.81
C VAL A 102 -6.07 -3.29 -8.89
N ILE A 103 -4.79 -3.59 -8.86
CA ILE A 103 -4.28 -4.95 -8.86
C ILE A 103 -3.67 -5.22 -7.49
N TRP A 104 -4.12 -6.28 -6.86
CA TRP A 104 -3.55 -6.81 -5.63
C TRP A 104 -2.65 -7.98 -6.01
N PRO A 105 -1.33 -7.87 -5.80
CA PRO A 105 -0.41 -8.96 -6.13
C PRO A 105 -0.77 -10.24 -5.34
N GLN A 106 -0.78 -11.38 -6.05
CA GLN A 106 -1.14 -12.68 -5.46
C GLN A 106 0.03 -13.35 -4.74
N ASP A 107 1.26 -12.99 -5.08
CA ASP A 107 2.47 -13.53 -4.48
C ASP A 107 2.75 -12.93 -3.08
N TYR A 108 2.65 -11.63 -2.92
CA TYR A 108 2.64 -10.94 -1.62
C TYR A 108 2.10 -9.52 -1.73
N THR A 109 1.62 -8.99 -0.61
CA THR A 109 1.20 -7.59 -0.49
C THR A 109 1.68 -7.03 0.85
N LEU A 110 2.28 -5.84 0.83
CA LEU A 110 2.68 -5.15 2.04
C LEU A 110 1.45 -4.65 2.80
N VAL A 111 1.34 -5.02 4.06
CA VAL A 111 0.25 -4.57 4.94
C VAL A 111 0.78 -3.48 5.87
N LEU A 112 0.18 -2.30 5.80
CA LEU A 112 0.52 -1.17 6.65
C LEU A 112 -0.50 -1.04 7.79
N SER A 113 -0.04 -1.21 9.03
CA SER A 113 -0.82 -0.96 10.22
C SER A 113 -0.58 0.45 10.76
N ARG A 114 -1.64 1.11 11.22
CA ARG A 114 -1.54 2.41 11.90
C ARG A 114 -1.58 2.19 13.40
N VAL A 115 -0.67 2.82 14.13
CA VAL A 115 -0.60 2.77 15.58
C VAL A 115 -1.25 4.02 16.15
N ALA A 116 -2.14 3.85 17.12
CA ALA A 116 -2.70 4.93 17.92
C ALA A 116 -2.32 4.73 19.39
N PHE A 117 -1.94 5.80 20.06
CA PHE A 117 -1.56 5.77 21.48
C PHE A 117 -1.93 7.06 22.19
N ILE A 118 -2.07 6.99 23.52
CA ILE A 118 -2.25 8.14 24.38
C ILE A 118 -0.90 8.48 25.00
N THR A 119 -0.44 9.71 24.79
CA THR A 119 0.84 10.15 25.36
C THR A 119 0.74 10.27 26.89
N ARG A 120 1.86 10.05 27.59
CA ARG A 120 1.93 10.17 29.05
C ARG A 120 1.52 11.57 29.54
N GLY A 121 1.81 12.62 28.78
CA GLY A 121 1.49 14.01 29.09
C GLY A 121 0.16 14.49 28.48
N ALA A 122 -0.76 13.60 28.10
CA ALA A 122 -2.04 14.00 27.56
C ALA A 122 -2.82 14.87 28.54
N ARG A 123 -3.31 16.04 28.09
CA ARG A 123 -4.10 16.97 28.94
C ARG A 123 -5.46 16.38 29.32
N HIS A 124 -6.03 15.54 28.47
CA HIS A 124 -7.36 14.94 28.64
C HIS A 124 -7.33 13.43 28.40
N PRO A 125 -6.67 12.64 29.27
CA PRO A 125 -6.45 11.21 29.02
C PRO A 125 -7.76 10.40 29.00
N ALA A 126 -8.76 10.80 29.80
CA ALA A 126 -10.08 10.14 29.78
C ALA A 126 -10.81 10.33 28.45
N ALA A 127 -10.82 11.54 27.92
CA ALA A 127 -11.39 11.81 26.59
C ALA A 127 -10.65 11.07 25.47
N ALA A 128 -9.32 11.01 25.55
CA ALA A 128 -8.50 10.26 24.61
C ALA A 128 -8.80 8.76 24.64
N ARG A 129 -9.04 8.17 25.82
CA ARG A 129 -9.49 6.77 25.96
C ARG A 129 -10.84 6.55 25.29
N LEU A 130 -11.84 7.38 25.62
CA LEU A 130 -13.16 7.29 25.01
C LEU A 130 -13.10 7.38 23.47
N TRP A 131 -12.21 8.24 22.95
CA TRP A 131 -11.99 8.33 21.51
C TRP A 131 -11.40 7.06 20.93
N LEU A 132 -10.36 6.48 21.55
CA LEU A 132 -9.78 5.21 21.12
C LEU A 132 -10.80 4.06 21.22
N ASP A 133 -11.55 3.97 22.31
CA ASP A 133 -12.59 2.97 22.50
C ASP A 133 -13.66 3.09 21.41
N HIS A 134 -14.06 4.33 21.05
CA HIS A 134 -14.96 4.57 19.93
C HIS A 134 -14.36 4.12 18.59
N LEU A 135 -13.11 4.47 18.30
CA LEU A 135 -12.44 4.05 17.07
C LEU A 135 -12.33 2.52 16.96
N LEU A 136 -12.09 1.83 18.07
CA LEU A 136 -11.98 0.36 18.13
C LEU A 136 -13.33 -0.34 18.22
N SER A 137 -14.44 0.37 18.47
CA SER A 137 -15.78 -0.22 18.50
C SER A 137 -16.23 -0.66 17.11
N THR A 138 -17.19 -1.61 17.08
CA THR A 138 -17.81 -2.07 15.81
C THR A 138 -18.32 -0.90 14.97
N ARG A 139 -18.94 0.10 15.61
CA ARG A 139 -19.42 1.31 14.92
C ARG A 139 -18.29 2.16 14.37
N GLY A 140 -17.24 2.39 15.16
CA GLY A 140 -16.05 3.14 14.72
C GLY A 140 -15.36 2.45 13.55
N GLN A 141 -15.21 1.12 13.62
CA GLN A 141 -14.62 0.32 12.55
C GLN A 141 -15.45 0.38 11.26
N ALA A 142 -16.77 0.27 11.35
CA ALA A 142 -17.66 0.39 10.19
C ALA A 142 -17.53 1.77 9.51
N LEU A 143 -17.45 2.85 10.31
CA LEU A 143 -17.26 4.20 9.79
C LEU A 143 -15.88 4.36 9.11
N LEU A 144 -14.82 3.82 9.70
CA LEU A 144 -13.47 3.88 9.14
C LEU A 144 -13.38 3.07 7.84
N ALA A 145 -13.94 1.87 7.81
CA ALA A 145 -13.98 1.04 6.60
C ALA A 145 -14.76 1.72 5.47
N GLY A 146 -15.95 2.25 5.78
CA GLY A 146 -16.82 2.88 4.78
C GLY A 146 -16.28 4.21 4.24
N HIS A 147 -15.66 5.04 5.09
CA HIS A 147 -15.23 6.38 4.70
C HIS A 147 -13.76 6.48 4.29
N LEU A 148 -12.88 5.71 4.91
CA LEU A 148 -11.44 5.81 4.71
C LEU A 148 -10.84 4.56 4.07
N GLY A 149 -11.60 3.47 3.92
CA GLY A 149 -11.05 2.18 3.50
C GLY A 149 -10.00 1.64 4.49
N LEU A 150 -10.09 2.07 5.75
CA LEU A 150 -9.16 1.72 6.82
C LEU A 150 -9.86 0.77 7.77
N LEU A 151 -9.24 -0.37 8.04
CA LEU A 151 -9.57 -1.20 9.18
C LEU A 151 -8.50 -0.93 10.24
N LEU A 152 -8.91 -0.46 11.40
CA LEU A 152 -8.04 -0.49 12.57
C LEU A 152 -8.15 -1.91 13.14
N GLY A 153 -7.08 -2.69 13.00
CA GLY A 153 -7.08 -4.06 13.47
C GLY A 153 -7.21 -4.14 14.98
N GLY A 154 -8.39 -4.54 15.45
CA GLY A 154 -8.43 -5.48 16.56
C GLY A 154 -8.05 -6.85 16.02
N VAL A 155 -7.68 -7.79 16.86
CA VAL A 155 -7.23 -9.14 16.49
C VAL A 155 -8.24 -9.88 15.59
N ASP A 156 -9.47 -9.43 15.54
CA ASP A 156 -10.59 -9.98 14.75
C ASP A 156 -10.80 -9.28 13.39
N GLY A 157 -10.11 -8.18 13.12
CA GLY A 157 -10.29 -7.41 11.87
C GLY A 157 -9.54 -7.95 10.64
N LEU A 158 -8.82 -9.06 10.77
CA LEU A 158 -8.08 -9.71 9.69
C LEU A 158 -8.95 -10.63 8.80
N ALA A 159 -10.25 -10.73 9.08
CA ALA A 159 -11.14 -11.71 8.46
C ALA A 159 -11.68 -11.32 7.07
N HIS A 160 -11.25 -10.22 6.45
CA HIS A 160 -11.76 -9.84 5.13
C HIS A 160 -10.66 -9.39 4.16
N GLN A 161 -9.59 -10.17 4.07
CA GLN A 161 -8.73 -10.20 2.89
C GLN A 161 -9.04 -11.48 2.12
N PRO A 162 -9.19 -11.45 0.80
CA PRO A 162 -9.23 -12.67 0.03
C PRO A 162 -7.91 -13.41 0.28
N ASP A 163 -8.01 -14.62 0.82
CA ASP A 163 -6.97 -15.62 1.07
C ASP A 163 -5.51 -15.24 0.78
N SER A 164 -4.89 -14.49 1.70
CA SER A 164 -3.44 -14.36 1.77
C SER A 164 -2.89 -15.30 2.86
N THR A 165 -3.20 -16.58 2.76
CA THR A 165 -2.85 -17.62 3.74
C THR A 165 -1.33 -17.87 3.85
N GLY A 166 -0.51 -17.24 3.02
CA GLY A 166 0.95 -17.42 3.01
C GLY A 166 1.75 -16.47 3.91
N ALA A 167 1.29 -15.24 4.12
CA ALA A 167 2.10 -14.20 4.79
C ALA A 167 2.02 -14.21 6.33
N GLN A 168 1.01 -14.84 6.91
CA GLN A 168 0.82 -14.84 8.38
C GLN A 168 1.68 -15.84 9.14
N ARG A 169 2.31 -16.81 8.50
CA ARG A 169 3.11 -17.84 9.21
C ARG A 169 4.50 -17.40 9.63
N GLN A 170 5.03 -16.29 9.14
CA GLN A 170 6.41 -15.89 9.44
C GLN A 170 6.57 -14.89 10.61
N LEU A 171 5.51 -14.25 11.07
CA LEU A 171 5.58 -13.27 12.17
C LEU A 171 5.41 -13.86 13.58
N GLY A 172 5.10 -15.16 13.70
CA GLY A 172 4.77 -15.82 14.97
C GLY A 172 5.88 -16.62 15.64
N GLN A 173 7.07 -16.78 15.05
CA GLN A 173 8.14 -17.60 15.64
C GLN A 173 9.40 -16.77 15.92
N ARG A 174 9.45 -16.11 17.07
CA ARG A 174 10.72 -15.85 17.75
C ARG A 174 10.93 -16.92 18.82
N PRO A 175 12.04 -17.67 18.80
CA PRO A 175 12.40 -18.58 19.90
C PRO A 175 12.72 -17.76 21.15
N ARG A 176 12.36 -18.32 22.30
CA ARG A 176 12.69 -17.79 23.63
C ARG A 176 14.17 -17.93 23.90
#